data_d2b54d9a7f1e5b27787733ea48272763
#
_entry.id   d2b54d9a7f1e5b27787733ea48272763
#
_cell.length_a   1.000
_cell.length_b   1.000
_cell.length_c   1.000
_cell.angle_alpha   90.00
_cell.angle_beta   90.00
_cell.angle_gamma   90.00
#
_symmetry.space_group_name_H-M   'P 1'
#
loop_
_entity.id
_entity.type
_entity.pdbx_description
1 polymer ?
#
loop_
_entity_poly.entity_id
_entity_poly.type
_entity_poly.pdbx_seq_one_letter_code
_entity_poly.pdbx_strand_id
1 'polypeptide(L)'
;NGDVSLADACGKMGIDADCLLEELKQTKSEQSLTLDFKSWPIDLLVDYILKFHHRNIRYQGPQILQLLDRVCEAHAGKHPELYEVRELFQESWIDLNNHLTKEEMVLFPYIYDLFDAVAQHRPIPAFHCGSVSSPISVMMSEHDAEGERFRRISGLTHGYLVPGDACSSYRLLLEMLRTFEDNLHHHIHLENNIVFPKAIELQENCERMC
;
A
#
# COMPACT_ATOMS: atom_id res chain seq x y z
N ASN A 1 8.80 -1.99 -7.91
CA ASN A 1 8.56 -1.21 -9.13
C ASN A 1 7.92 -2.12 -10.17
N GLY A 2 6.69 -1.82 -10.60
CA GLY A 2 5.93 -2.58 -11.58
C GLY A 2 6.53 -2.59 -13.00
N ASP A 3 7.63 -1.87 -13.22
CA ASP A 3 8.24 -1.66 -14.55
C ASP A 3 9.33 -2.67 -14.91
N VAL A 4 9.69 -3.59 -13.99
CA VAL A 4 10.71 -4.62 -14.24
C VAL A 4 10.00 -5.94 -14.56
N SER A 5 10.30 -6.53 -15.74
CA SER A 5 9.75 -7.84 -16.08
C SER A 5 10.29 -8.93 -15.15
N LEU A 6 9.50 -10.01 -14.94
CA LEU A 6 9.93 -11.16 -14.15
C LEU A 6 11.25 -11.75 -14.70
N ALA A 7 11.39 -11.82 -16.01
CA ALA A 7 12.58 -12.33 -16.67
C ALA A 7 13.81 -11.47 -16.36
N ASP A 8 13.68 -10.12 -16.39
CA ASP A 8 14.77 -9.20 -16.06
C ASP A 8 15.16 -9.28 -14.57
N ALA A 9 14.17 -9.40 -13.70
CA ALA A 9 14.41 -9.57 -12.27
C ALA A 9 15.14 -10.89 -11.97
N CYS A 10 14.70 -12.00 -12.55
CA CYS A 10 15.33 -13.29 -12.43
C CYS A 10 16.76 -13.29 -13.00
N GLY A 11 16.97 -12.65 -14.16
CA GLY A 11 18.30 -12.55 -14.77
C GLY A 11 19.29 -11.78 -13.89
N LYS A 12 18.86 -10.72 -13.20
CA LYS A 12 19.69 -9.96 -12.23
C LYS A 12 20.07 -10.78 -11.00
N MET A 13 19.23 -11.72 -10.61
CA MET A 13 19.44 -12.58 -9.43
C MET A 13 20.04 -13.95 -9.75
N GLY A 14 20.29 -14.26 -11.01
CA GLY A 14 20.80 -15.57 -11.46
C GLY A 14 19.80 -16.71 -11.26
N ILE A 15 18.50 -16.40 -11.26
CA ILE A 15 17.40 -17.36 -11.10
C ILE A 15 16.85 -17.71 -12.50
N ASP A 16 16.55 -18.98 -12.73
CA ASP A 16 15.85 -19.41 -13.94
C ASP A 16 14.36 -19.03 -13.85
N ALA A 17 13.91 -18.18 -14.77
CA ALA A 17 12.55 -17.66 -14.77
C ALA A 17 11.50 -18.75 -15.04
N ASP A 18 11.83 -19.77 -15.85
CA ASP A 18 10.91 -20.86 -16.16
C ASP A 18 10.78 -21.82 -14.97
N CYS A 19 11.88 -22.08 -14.27
CA CYS A 19 11.87 -22.86 -13.03
C CYS A 19 11.02 -22.17 -11.95
N LEU A 20 11.21 -20.86 -11.76
CA LEU A 20 10.41 -20.07 -10.82
C LEU A 20 8.91 -20.06 -11.18
N LEU A 21 8.58 -19.97 -12.48
CA LEU A 21 7.19 -20.03 -12.94
C LEU A 21 6.54 -21.39 -12.67
N GLU A 22 7.27 -22.48 -12.81
CA GLU A 22 6.78 -23.82 -12.48
C GLU A 22 6.55 -23.99 -10.98
N GLU A 23 7.48 -23.52 -10.14
CA GLU A 23 7.31 -23.51 -8.68
C GLU A 23 6.09 -22.68 -8.25
N LEU A 24 5.90 -21.48 -8.83
CA LEU A 24 4.73 -20.65 -8.55
C LEU A 24 3.40 -21.31 -8.99
N LYS A 25 3.40 -22.05 -10.10
CA LYS A 25 2.20 -22.81 -10.53
C LYS A 25 1.89 -23.96 -9.56
N GLN A 26 2.89 -24.64 -9.03
CA GLN A 26 2.71 -25.72 -8.06
C GLN A 26 2.23 -25.20 -6.70
N THR A 27 2.70 -24.03 -6.27
CA THR A 27 2.28 -23.39 -5.01
C THR A 27 0.82 -22.89 -5.05
N LYS A 28 0.26 -22.61 -6.24
CA LYS A 28 -1.14 -22.24 -6.42
C LYS A 28 -2.17 -23.35 -6.15
N SER A 29 -1.75 -24.57 -5.84
CA SER A 29 -2.66 -25.71 -5.62
C SER A 29 -3.30 -25.78 -4.24
N GLU A 30 -2.88 -24.97 -3.27
CA GLU A 30 -3.64 -24.81 -2.04
C GLU A 30 -4.70 -23.72 -2.23
N GLN A 31 -5.96 -24.11 -2.13
CA GLN A 31 -7.16 -23.26 -2.28
C GLN A 31 -7.20 -22.13 -1.24
N SER A 32 -6.34 -21.15 -1.36
CA SER A 32 -6.63 -19.84 -0.82
C SER A 32 -7.72 -19.24 -1.71
N LEU A 33 -8.83 -18.81 -1.13
CA LEU A 33 -9.84 -17.98 -1.78
C LEU A 33 -9.15 -16.64 -2.15
N THR A 34 -8.39 -16.65 -3.25
CA THR A 34 -7.80 -15.41 -3.77
C THR A 34 -8.94 -14.59 -4.35
N LEU A 35 -9.27 -13.50 -3.67
CA LEU A 35 -10.26 -12.55 -4.15
C LEU A 35 -9.76 -11.98 -5.48
N ASP A 36 -10.56 -12.14 -6.53
CA ASP A 36 -10.28 -11.52 -7.84
C ASP A 36 -10.74 -10.06 -7.82
N PHE A 37 -9.96 -9.20 -7.22
CA PHE A 37 -10.24 -7.76 -7.15
C PHE A 37 -10.38 -7.09 -8.53
N LYS A 38 -9.80 -7.67 -9.59
CA LYS A 38 -9.94 -7.12 -10.94
C LYS A 38 -11.36 -7.20 -11.46
N SER A 39 -12.12 -8.21 -11.05
CA SER A 39 -13.53 -8.38 -11.42
C SER A 39 -14.49 -7.47 -10.64
N TRP A 40 -14.03 -6.83 -9.56
CA TRP A 40 -14.89 -6.01 -8.72
C TRP A 40 -15.22 -4.66 -9.39
N PRO A 41 -16.44 -4.14 -9.21
CA PRO A 41 -16.75 -2.78 -9.61
C PRO A 41 -15.95 -1.78 -8.76
N ILE A 42 -15.68 -0.61 -9.33
CA ILE A 42 -14.74 0.36 -8.72
C ILE A 42 -15.25 0.93 -7.41
N ASP A 43 -16.54 1.14 -7.26
CA ASP A 43 -17.17 1.61 -6.01
C ASP A 43 -16.95 0.62 -4.86
N LEU A 44 -17.10 -0.67 -5.12
CA LEU A 44 -16.82 -1.72 -4.14
C LEU A 44 -15.33 -1.78 -3.78
N LEU A 45 -14.42 -1.58 -4.75
CA LEU A 45 -12.98 -1.54 -4.49
C LEU A 45 -12.61 -0.37 -3.57
N VAL A 46 -13.13 0.82 -3.87
CA VAL A 46 -12.93 2.02 -3.04
C VAL A 46 -13.51 1.81 -1.65
N ASP A 47 -14.71 1.26 -1.54
CA ASP A 47 -15.32 0.89 -0.25
C ASP A 47 -14.47 -0.10 0.55
N TYR A 48 -13.87 -1.09 -0.10
CA TYR A 48 -12.98 -2.05 0.53
C TYR A 48 -11.71 -1.38 1.05
N ILE A 49 -11.08 -0.52 0.23
CA ILE A 49 -9.89 0.24 0.64
C ILE A 49 -10.20 1.11 1.86
N LEU A 50 -11.26 1.90 1.82
CA LEU A 50 -11.69 2.77 2.92
C LEU A 50 -11.99 2.00 4.21
N LYS A 51 -12.78 0.93 4.09
CA LYS A 51 -13.34 0.22 5.24
C LYS A 51 -12.39 -0.81 5.83
N PHE A 52 -11.47 -1.32 5.04
CA PHE A 52 -10.48 -2.30 5.48
C PHE A 52 -9.09 -1.68 5.64
N HIS A 53 -8.49 -1.17 4.56
CA HIS A 53 -7.10 -0.69 4.60
C HIS A 53 -6.92 0.60 5.40
N HIS A 54 -7.69 1.65 5.11
CA HIS A 54 -7.55 2.94 5.80
C HIS A 54 -7.84 2.84 7.30
N ARG A 55 -8.91 2.10 7.66
CA ARG A 55 -9.21 1.88 9.08
C ARG A 55 -8.12 1.09 9.79
N ASN A 56 -7.56 0.07 9.12
CA ASN A 56 -6.49 -0.73 9.70
C ASN A 56 -5.21 0.08 9.90
N ILE A 57 -4.81 0.89 8.91
CA ILE A 57 -3.66 1.79 9.02
C ILE A 57 -3.85 2.74 10.22
N ARG A 58 -5.00 3.43 10.30
CA ARG A 58 -5.30 4.34 11.41
C ARG A 58 -5.40 3.66 12.77
N TYR A 59 -5.82 2.40 12.81
CA TYR A 59 -5.88 1.64 14.05
C TYR A 59 -4.50 1.17 14.52
N GLN A 60 -3.67 0.66 13.61
CA GLN A 60 -2.37 0.08 13.97
C GLN A 60 -1.28 1.13 14.21
N GLY A 61 -1.26 2.22 13.44
CA GLY A 61 -0.20 3.22 13.49
C GLY A 61 0.09 3.75 14.90
N PRO A 62 -0.90 4.26 15.65
CA PRO A 62 -0.68 4.74 17.03
C PRO A 62 -0.18 3.65 17.99
N GLN A 63 -0.59 2.41 17.79
CA GLN A 63 -0.16 1.28 18.63
C GLN A 63 1.31 0.94 18.37
N ILE A 64 1.74 0.96 17.11
CA ILE A 64 3.14 0.74 16.73
C ILE A 64 4.01 1.88 17.28
N LEU A 65 3.60 3.14 17.15
CA LEU A 65 4.33 4.29 17.72
C LEU A 65 4.52 4.14 19.23
N GLN A 66 3.45 3.83 19.97
CA GLN A 66 3.53 3.61 21.41
C GLN A 66 4.46 2.44 21.79
N LEU A 67 4.47 1.39 20.97
CA LEU A 67 5.33 0.23 21.20
C LEU A 67 6.78 0.55 20.85
N LEU A 68 7.04 1.34 19.78
CA LEU A 68 8.36 1.84 19.41
C LEU A 68 8.98 2.65 20.56
N ASP A 69 8.23 3.59 21.16
CA ASP A 69 8.72 4.37 22.28
C ASP A 69 9.20 3.48 23.43
N ARG A 70 8.37 2.52 23.84
CA ARG A 70 8.71 1.58 24.92
C ARG A 70 9.89 0.68 24.59
N VAL A 71 9.99 0.22 23.35
CA VAL A 71 11.11 -0.65 22.92
C VAL A 71 12.40 0.14 22.82
N CYS A 72 12.36 1.39 22.31
CA CYS A 72 13.52 2.29 22.31
C CYS A 72 14.05 2.55 23.72
N GLU A 73 13.17 2.88 24.69
CA GLU A 73 13.58 3.09 26.08
C GLU A 73 14.31 1.89 26.69
N ALA A 74 13.84 0.68 26.37
CA ALA A 74 14.39 -0.54 26.96
C ALA A 74 15.60 -1.11 26.21
N HIS A 75 15.71 -0.93 24.91
CA HIS A 75 16.64 -1.67 24.06
C HIS A 75 17.61 -0.80 23.23
N ALA A 76 17.31 0.50 22.99
CA ALA A 76 18.14 1.33 22.11
C ALA A 76 19.59 1.51 22.57
N GLY A 77 19.91 1.29 23.84
CA GLY A 77 21.29 1.25 24.31
C GLY A 77 22.16 0.15 23.68
N LYS A 78 21.55 -0.96 23.23
CA LYS A 78 22.20 -2.05 22.51
C LYS A 78 21.80 -2.09 21.02
N HIS A 79 20.66 -1.53 20.69
CA HIS A 79 20.05 -1.49 19.37
C HIS A 79 19.78 -0.03 18.95
N PRO A 80 20.83 0.77 18.68
CA PRO A 80 20.71 2.20 18.40
C PRO A 80 19.92 2.49 17.12
N GLU A 81 19.83 1.53 16.19
CA GLU A 81 19.02 1.58 14.97
C GLU A 81 17.51 1.79 15.25
N LEU A 82 17.04 1.41 16.44
CA LEU A 82 15.64 1.59 16.83
C LEU A 82 15.21 3.06 16.87
N TYR A 83 16.13 3.99 17.17
CA TYR A 83 15.82 5.41 17.12
C TYR A 83 15.47 5.86 15.69
N GLU A 84 16.27 5.42 14.70
CA GLU A 84 16.01 5.74 13.30
C GLU A 84 14.71 5.05 12.80
N VAL A 85 14.46 3.79 13.19
CA VAL A 85 13.20 3.10 12.89
C VAL A 85 12.01 3.87 13.44
N ARG A 86 12.09 4.38 14.66
CA ARG A 86 11.03 5.18 15.28
C ARG A 86 10.78 6.48 14.51
N GLU A 87 11.82 7.22 14.16
CA GLU A 87 11.71 8.46 13.38
C GLU A 87 11.05 8.21 12.02
N LEU A 88 11.54 7.22 11.27
CA LEU A 88 10.99 6.85 9.97
C LEU A 88 9.51 6.43 10.07
N PHE A 89 9.15 5.64 11.08
CA PHE A 89 7.76 5.24 11.23
C PHE A 89 6.86 6.40 11.67
N GLN A 90 7.36 7.33 12.49
CA GLN A 90 6.63 8.53 12.88
C GLN A 90 6.36 9.45 11.68
N GLU A 91 7.35 9.64 10.81
CA GLU A 91 7.18 10.38 9.55
C GLU A 91 6.15 9.67 8.64
N SER A 92 6.29 8.35 8.46
CA SER A 92 5.34 7.53 7.71
C SER A 92 3.91 7.72 8.23
N TRP A 93 3.72 7.68 9.55
CA TRP A 93 2.40 7.86 10.15
C TRP A 93 1.77 9.23 9.84
N ILE A 94 2.57 10.30 9.87
CA ILE A 94 2.11 11.66 9.53
C ILE A 94 1.74 11.74 8.05
N ASP A 95 2.62 11.26 7.18
CA ASP A 95 2.43 11.34 5.73
C ASP A 95 1.26 10.47 5.28
N LEU A 96 1.13 9.24 5.79
CA LEU A 96 -0.01 8.37 5.51
C LEU A 96 -1.34 8.98 5.94
N ASN A 97 -1.45 9.60 7.12
CA ASN A 97 -2.71 10.25 7.51
C ASN A 97 -3.10 11.38 6.57
N ASN A 98 -2.13 12.16 6.10
CA ASN A 98 -2.36 13.22 5.11
C ASN A 98 -2.76 12.63 3.76
N HIS A 99 -2.09 11.58 3.32
CA HIS A 99 -2.35 10.83 2.10
C HIS A 99 -3.78 10.28 2.09
N LEU A 100 -4.14 9.45 3.08
CA LEU A 100 -5.47 8.88 3.21
C LEU A 100 -6.57 9.96 3.26
N THR A 101 -6.28 11.12 3.88
CA THR A 101 -7.24 12.22 3.93
C THR A 101 -7.48 12.84 2.54
N LYS A 102 -6.43 12.98 1.71
CA LYS A 102 -6.59 13.47 0.33
C LYS A 102 -7.43 12.52 -0.50
N GLU A 103 -7.23 11.22 -0.35
CA GLU A 103 -8.04 10.22 -1.04
C GLU A 103 -9.50 10.26 -0.61
N GLU A 104 -9.75 10.25 0.69
CA GLU A 104 -11.09 10.26 1.27
C GLU A 104 -11.89 11.53 0.97
N MET A 105 -11.21 12.67 0.88
CA MET A 105 -11.88 13.98 0.71
C MET A 105 -11.91 14.45 -0.73
N VAL A 106 -11.03 13.93 -1.60
CA VAL A 106 -10.88 14.46 -2.96
C VAL A 106 -11.00 13.38 -4.02
N LEU A 107 -10.13 12.37 -3.99
CA LEU A 107 -10.01 11.40 -5.07
C LEU A 107 -11.18 10.41 -5.09
N PHE A 108 -11.47 9.76 -3.97
CA PHE A 108 -12.50 8.73 -3.90
C PHE A 108 -13.93 9.27 -4.09
N PRO A 109 -14.31 10.42 -3.52
CA PRO A 109 -15.60 11.06 -3.87
C PRO A 109 -15.77 11.28 -5.36
N TYR A 110 -14.72 11.74 -6.05
CA TYR A 110 -14.80 11.94 -7.50
C TYR A 110 -14.88 10.60 -8.27
N ILE A 111 -14.21 9.54 -7.80
CA ILE A 111 -14.34 8.20 -8.39
C ILE A 111 -15.78 7.67 -8.27
N TYR A 112 -16.43 7.89 -7.12
CA TYR A 112 -17.87 7.55 -6.97
C TYR A 112 -18.74 8.35 -7.92
N ASP A 113 -18.48 9.67 -8.06
CA ASP A 113 -19.23 10.53 -8.98
C ASP A 113 -19.05 10.08 -10.44
N LEU A 114 -17.84 9.66 -10.84
CA LEU A 114 -17.59 9.08 -12.17
C LEU A 114 -18.36 7.79 -12.36
N PHE A 115 -18.32 6.88 -11.39
CA PHE A 115 -19.04 5.61 -11.45
C PHE A 115 -20.54 5.82 -11.60
N ASP A 116 -21.12 6.71 -10.80
CA ASP A 116 -22.54 7.05 -10.86
C ASP A 116 -22.92 7.74 -12.17
N ALA A 117 -22.06 8.61 -12.70
CA ALA A 117 -22.30 9.28 -13.98
C ALA A 117 -22.38 8.26 -15.13
N VAL A 118 -21.48 7.28 -15.17
CA VAL A 118 -21.51 6.18 -16.15
C VAL A 118 -22.76 5.34 -15.99
N ALA A 119 -23.05 4.88 -14.77
CA ALA A 119 -24.20 4.02 -14.49
C ALA A 119 -25.55 4.66 -14.86
N GLN A 120 -25.66 5.99 -14.73
CA GLN A 120 -26.89 6.76 -14.98
C GLN A 120 -26.89 7.48 -16.34
N HIS A 121 -25.88 7.27 -17.17
CA HIS A 121 -25.71 7.97 -18.46
C HIS A 121 -25.82 9.50 -18.33
N ARG A 122 -25.17 10.07 -17.28
CA ARG A 122 -25.10 11.49 -16.99
C ARG A 122 -23.78 12.10 -17.46
N PRO A 123 -23.74 13.41 -17.74
CA PRO A 123 -22.47 14.11 -17.94
C PRO A 123 -21.57 13.97 -16.70
N ILE A 124 -20.27 13.90 -16.93
CA ILE A 124 -19.28 13.87 -15.85
C ILE A 124 -19.34 15.18 -15.05
N PRO A 125 -19.33 15.11 -13.72
CA PRO A 125 -19.22 16.30 -12.90
C PRO A 125 -17.88 16.99 -13.12
N ALA A 126 -17.87 18.33 -13.10
CA ALA A 126 -16.64 19.10 -13.20
C ALA A 126 -15.73 18.78 -11.99
N PHE A 127 -14.49 18.41 -12.28
CA PHE A 127 -13.49 18.14 -11.25
C PHE A 127 -12.55 19.32 -11.10
N HIS A 128 -12.37 19.83 -9.89
CA HIS A 128 -11.55 21.01 -9.64
C HIS A 128 -10.06 20.81 -9.97
N CYS A 129 -9.57 19.55 -10.00
CA CYS A 129 -8.23 19.18 -10.43
C CYS A 129 -8.11 18.99 -11.95
N GLY A 130 -9.19 19.21 -12.72
CA GLY A 130 -9.25 19.02 -14.17
C GLY A 130 -9.46 17.55 -14.55
N SER A 131 -8.47 16.71 -14.34
CA SER A 131 -8.53 15.26 -14.62
C SER A 131 -8.21 14.44 -13.38
N VAL A 132 -8.79 13.24 -13.27
CA VAL A 132 -8.48 12.27 -12.22
C VAL A 132 -7.00 11.87 -12.22
N SER A 133 -6.34 11.94 -13.36
CA SER A 133 -4.91 11.62 -13.50
C SER A 133 -4.00 12.55 -12.68
N SER A 134 -4.42 13.81 -12.45
CA SER A 134 -3.63 14.77 -11.67
C SER A 134 -3.46 14.35 -10.21
N PRO A 135 -4.52 14.13 -9.41
CA PRO A 135 -4.36 13.62 -8.05
C PRO A 135 -3.76 12.20 -8.02
N ILE A 136 -4.08 11.33 -8.96
CA ILE A 136 -3.49 9.98 -9.04
C ILE A 136 -1.97 10.05 -9.14
N SER A 137 -1.41 10.93 -9.97
CA SER A 137 0.06 11.10 -10.06
C SER A 137 0.69 11.49 -8.73
N VAL A 138 0.01 12.32 -7.94
CA VAL A 138 0.48 12.70 -6.60
C VAL A 138 0.45 11.51 -5.66
N MET A 139 -0.67 10.75 -5.64
CA MET A 139 -0.80 9.55 -4.81
C MET A 139 0.29 8.52 -5.14
N MET A 140 0.52 8.23 -6.42
CA MET A 140 1.58 7.30 -6.84
C MET A 140 2.98 7.75 -6.38
N SER A 141 3.29 9.05 -6.45
CA SER A 141 4.57 9.57 -5.95
C SER A 141 4.70 9.43 -4.42
N GLU A 142 3.62 9.62 -3.68
CA GLU A 142 3.58 9.41 -2.23
C GLU A 142 3.75 7.92 -1.88
N HIS A 143 3.15 7.01 -2.65
CA HIS A 143 3.34 5.57 -2.52
C HIS A 143 4.79 5.13 -2.72
N ASP A 144 5.48 5.70 -3.72
CA ASP A 144 6.91 5.43 -3.94
C ASP A 144 7.76 5.87 -2.75
N ALA A 145 7.47 7.05 -2.18
CA ALA A 145 8.17 7.56 -1.00
C ALA A 145 7.96 6.65 0.23
N GLU A 146 6.73 6.17 0.45
CA GLU A 146 6.44 5.22 1.52
C GLU A 146 7.13 3.88 1.31
N GLY A 147 7.13 3.37 0.08
CA GLY A 147 7.86 2.14 -0.25
C GLY A 147 9.36 2.23 0.02
N GLU A 148 9.99 3.41 -0.22
CA GLU A 148 11.40 3.64 0.12
C GLU A 148 11.63 3.67 1.63
N ARG A 149 10.72 4.34 2.36
CA ARG A 149 10.78 4.44 3.82
C ARG A 149 10.70 3.06 4.49
N PHE A 150 9.77 2.21 4.06
CA PHE A 150 9.66 0.85 4.59
C PHE A 150 10.82 -0.05 4.18
N ARG A 151 11.38 0.10 2.97
CA ARG A 151 12.66 -0.56 2.62
C ARG A 151 13.79 -0.19 3.57
N ARG A 152 13.86 1.08 4.02
CA ARG A 152 14.84 1.53 5.00
C ARG A 152 14.58 0.91 6.38
N ILE A 153 13.34 0.89 6.86
CA ILE A 153 12.93 0.25 8.11
C ILE A 153 13.28 -1.24 8.09
N SER A 154 12.93 -1.95 7.02
CA SER A 154 13.25 -3.36 6.82
C SER A 154 14.76 -3.60 6.83
N GLY A 155 15.54 -2.74 6.17
CA GLY A 155 17.01 -2.81 6.17
C GLY A 155 17.60 -2.66 7.57
N LEU A 156 17.16 -1.67 8.35
CA LEU A 156 17.60 -1.43 9.72
C LEU A 156 17.26 -2.57 10.67
N THR A 157 16.14 -3.24 10.45
CA THR A 157 15.67 -4.38 11.25
C THR A 157 16.08 -5.74 10.68
N HIS A 158 16.98 -5.78 9.69
CA HIS A 158 17.41 -7.01 9.00
C HIS A 158 16.24 -7.87 8.50
N GLY A 159 15.22 -7.23 7.89
CA GLY A 159 14.01 -7.91 7.46
C GLY A 159 13.10 -8.34 8.62
N TYR A 160 13.05 -7.52 9.68
CA TYR A 160 12.28 -7.79 10.91
C TYR A 160 12.78 -9.03 11.67
N LEU A 161 14.07 -9.32 11.58
CA LEU A 161 14.70 -10.44 12.30
C LEU A 161 14.74 -10.14 13.81
N VAL A 162 14.21 -11.06 14.61
CA VAL A 162 14.16 -10.92 16.06
C VAL A 162 15.54 -11.15 16.68
N PRO A 163 16.15 -10.13 17.35
CA PRO A 163 17.43 -10.31 18.05
C PRO A 163 17.32 -11.32 19.20
N GLY A 164 18.43 -11.95 19.53
CA GLY A 164 18.48 -12.98 20.58
C GLY A 164 18.15 -12.46 21.98
N ASP A 165 18.38 -11.17 22.25
CA ASP A 165 18.08 -10.48 23.51
C ASP A 165 16.76 -9.70 23.49
N ALA A 166 15.94 -9.87 22.44
CA ALA A 166 14.65 -9.20 22.32
C ALA A 166 13.67 -9.71 23.38
N CYS A 167 13.07 -8.78 24.13
CA CYS A 167 11.94 -9.06 25.00
C CYS A 167 10.65 -9.30 24.20
N SER A 168 9.56 -9.69 24.88
CA SER A 168 8.26 -9.93 24.24
C SER A 168 7.72 -8.70 23.48
N SER A 169 7.91 -7.50 24.04
CA SER A 169 7.49 -6.25 23.39
C SER A 169 8.27 -5.97 22.11
N TYR A 170 9.58 -6.25 22.10
CA TYR A 170 10.40 -6.05 20.91
C TYR A 170 10.01 -7.05 19.79
N ARG A 171 9.77 -8.31 20.15
CA ARG A 171 9.25 -9.33 19.21
C ARG A 171 7.93 -8.91 18.60
N LEU A 172 6.99 -8.46 19.43
CA LEU A 172 5.70 -7.95 18.99
C LEU A 172 5.83 -6.73 18.05
N LEU A 173 6.74 -5.80 18.38
CA LEU A 173 7.01 -4.63 17.53
C LEU A 173 7.42 -5.04 16.12
N LEU A 174 8.40 -5.95 15.99
CA LEU A 174 8.89 -6.39 14.69
C LEU A 174 7.81 -7.13 13.88
N GLU A 175 6.99 -7.93 14.54
CA GLU A 175 5.84 -8.59 13.92
C GLU A 175 4.79 -7.58 13.44
N MET A 176 4.47 -6.57 14.27
CA MET A 176 3.53 -5.52 13.89
C MET A 176 4.04 -4.65 12.75
N LEU A 177 5.33 -4.27 12.75
CA LEU A 177 5.95 -3.50 11.66
C LEU A 177 5.89 -4.28 10.34
N ARG A 178 6.24 -5.56 10.35
CA ARG A 178 6.16 -6.43 9.18
C ARG A 178 4.74 -6.54 8.65
N THR A 179 3.78 -6.82 9.55
CA THR A 179 2.37 -6.93 9.18
C THR A 179 1.82 -5.63 8.61
N PHE A 180 2.26 -4.48 9.17
CA PHE A 180 1.88 -3.16 8.69
C PHE A 180 2.43 -2.92 7.27
N GLU A 181 3.71 -3.23 7.01
CA GLU A 181 4.32 -3.14 5.68
C GLU A 181 3.59 -4.00 4.66
N ASP A 182 3.32 -5.28 4.99
CA ASP A 182 2.61 -6.20 4.11
C ASP A 182 1.21 -5.67 3.74
N ASN A 183 0.47 -5.14 4.71
CA ASN A 183 -0.85 -4.55 4.50
C ASN A 183 -0.79 -3.26 3.69
N LEU A 184 0.22 -2.42 3.91
CA LEU A 184 0.44 -1.19 3.16
C LEU A 184 0.80 -1.50 1.70
N HIS A 185 1.67 -2.48 1.45
CA HIS A 185 1.99 -2.93 0.11
C HIS A 185 0.77 -3.47 -0.63
N HIS A 186 -0.11 -4.21 0.06
CA HIS A 186 -1.36 -4.69 -0.54
C HIS A 186 -2.32 -3.54 -0.87
N HIS A 187 -2.46 -2.56 0.02
CA HIS A 187 -3.22 -1.33 -0.21
C HIS A 187 -2.73 -0.60 -1.47
N ILE A 188 -1.45 -0.24 -1.51
CA ILE A 188 -0.80 0.42 -2.64
C ILE A 188 -0.97 -0.39 -3.94
N HIS A 189 -0.85 -1.72 -3.86
CA HIS A 189 -1.04 -2.58 -5.02
C HIS A 189 -2.47 -2.48 -5.58
N LEU A 190 -3.49 -2.50 -4.73
CA LEU A 190 -4.89 -2.38 -5.17
C LEU A 190 -5.14 -1.03 -5.86
N GLU A 191 -4.59 0.04 -5.31
CA GLU A 191 -4.76 1.37 -5.89
C GLU A 191 -4.00 1.53 -7.20
N ASN A 192 -2.68 1.34 -7.18
CA ASN A 192 -1.84 1.58 -8.35
C ASN A 192 -2.17 0.67 -9.53
N ASN A 193 -2.57 -0.58 -9.28
CA ASN A 193 -2.73 -1.57 -10.34
C ASN A 193 -4.19 -1.91 -10.69
N ILE A 194 -5.17 -1.43 -9.91
CA ILE A 194 -6.58 -1.73 -10.16
C ILE A 194 -7.43 -0.47 -10.12
N VAL A 195 -7.47 0.26 -8.98
CA VAL A 195 -8.39 1.40 -8.81
C VAL A 195 -8.01 2.57 -9.72
N PHE A 196 -6.76 2.99 -9.69
CA PHE A 196 -6.31 4.16 -10.46
C PHE A 196 -6.43 3.93 -11.98
N PRO A 197 -5.99 2.80 -12.56
CA PRO A 197 -6.24 2.50 -13.96
C PRO A 197 -7.73 2.48 -14.33
N LYS A 198 -8.58 1.87 -13.51
CA LYS A 198 -10.03 1.86 -13.72
C LYS A 198 -10.66 3.25 -13.66
N ALA A 199 -10.21 4.12 -12.75
CA ALA A 199 -10.71 5.48 -12.63
C ALA A 199 -10.37 6.32 -13.86
N ILE A 200 -9.14 6.19 -14.40
CA ILE A 200 -8.72 6.86 -15.62
C ILE A 200 -9.56 6.38 -16.81
N GLU A 201 -9.70 5.07 -16.97
CA GLU A 201 -10.51 4.47 -18.05
C GLU A 201 -11.98 4.92 -17.98
N LEU A 202 -12.55 5.00 -16.76
CA LEU A 202 -13.90 5.51 -16.55
C LEU A 202 -14.06 6.95 -17.04
N GLN A 203 -13.14 7.84 -16.68
CA GLN A 203 -13.19 9.24 -17.14
C GLN A 203 -13.09 9.33 -18.66
N GLU A 204 -12.11 8.64 -19.27
CA GLU A 204 -11.92 8.65 -20.72
C GLU A 204 -13.13 8.11 -21.48
N ASN A 205 -13.78 7.06 -20.99
CA ASN A 205 -14.97 6.49 -21.60
C ASN A 205 -16.15 7.46 -21.54
N CYS A 206 -16.31 8.18 -20.44
CA CYS A 206 -17.33 9.20 -20.33
C CYS A 206 -17.11 10.37 -21.28
N GLU A 207 -15.86 10.87 -21.39
CA GLU A 207 -15.51 11.98 -22.29
C GLU A 207 -15.76 11.64 -23.77
N ARG A 208 -15.64 10.35 -24.13
CA ARG A 208 -15.94 9.86 -25.49
C ARG A 208 -17.45 9.74 -25.79
N MET A 209 -18.29 9.66 -24.77
CA MET A 209 -19.75 9.54 -24.91
C MET A 209 -20.45 10.90 -24.92
N CYS A 210 -19.80 11.98 -24.55
CA CYS A 210 -20.30 13.36 -24.60
C CYS A 210 -19.88 14.10 -25.85
#